data_41e64b406f00863eaf5a4d1e63dafe46
#
_entry.id   41e64b406f00863eaf5a4d1e63dafe46
#
_cell.length_a   1.000
_cell.length_b   1.000
_cell.length_c   1.000
_cell.angle_alpha   90.00
_cell.angle_beta   90.00
_cell.angle_gamma   90.00
#
_symmetry.space_group_name_H-M   'P 1'
#
loop_
_entity.id
_entity.type
_entity.pdbx_description
1 polymer ?
#
loop_
_entity_poly.entity_id
_entity_poly.type
_entity_poly.pdbx_seq_one_letter_code
_entity_poly.pdbx_strand_id
1 'polypeptide(L)'
;SPATIAAYRRDLALVARVADELAPGIVCRAVTAGFLDQVFSAGAVTESERGPRSAASLHRMKAAVRAFFAWAVEVGVVDDNPARSIRMHRLPRKLPVFLTAAEKKRLLKELKGRTDFSALRDRAMIEVLLGTGIRLGELAALDMDDIDLDAKHLRVRAKGNVPQVKFIKTDLRTLLRRYLAERRRHGRPEMEALFLSNRDGRLCQRQIANRLAHWLRKAGIEKELTPHGLRHTFATHLYGATNDLLVVQRALGHRDVSTTQIYTHLVDGQLEEALERL
;
A
#
# COMPACT_ATOMS: atom_id res chain seq x y z
N SER A 1 7.45 11.59 1.97
CA SER A 1 6.99 11.37 0.59
C SER A 1 5.91 12.38 0.22
N PRO A 2 5.67 12.69 -1.07
CA PRO A 2 4.59 13.60 -1.50
C PRO A 2 3.22 13.21 -0.93
N ALA A 3 2.92 11.92 -0.87
CA ALA A 3 1.67 11.42 -0.30
C ALA A 3 1.55 11.70 1.21
N THR A 4 2.64 11.60 1.96
CA THR A 4 2.68 11.93 3.40
C THR A 4 2.44 13.43 3.61
N ILE A 5 3.08 14.28 2.81
CA ILE A 5 2.91 15.73 2.87
C ILE A 5 1.45 16.10 2.56
N ALA A 6 0.87 15.54 1.50
CA ALA A 6 -0.52 15.76 1.13
C ALA A 6 -1.51 15.28 2.22
N ALA A 7 -1.21 14.15 2.89
CA ALA A 7 -2.02 13.67 4.00
C ALA A 7 -1.93 14.61 5.22
N TYR A 8 -0.71 14.97 5.62
CA TYR A 8 -0.49 15.90 6.75
C TYR A 8 -1.11 17.27 6.49
N ARG A 9 -0.98 17.81 5.26
CA ARG A 9 -1.62 19.09 4.90
C ARG A 9 -3.13 19.04 5.08
N ARG A 10 -3.80 17.97 4.64
CA ARG A 10 -5.25 17.80 4.82
C ARG A 10 -5.64 17.64 6.29
N ASP A 11 -4.86 16.88 7.05
CA ASP A 11 -5.09 16.66 8.48
C ASP A 11 -4.95 17.98 9.26
N LEU A 12 -3.88 18.74 9.01
CA LEU A 12 -3.64 20.03 9.63
C LEU A 12 -4.68 21.08 9.23
N ALA A 13 -5.11 21.12 7.97
CA ALA A 13 -6.17 22.02 7.51
C ALA A 13 -7.50 21.76 8.22
N LEU A 14 -7.85 20.47 8.43
CA LEU A 14 -9.06 20.12 9.20
C LEU A 14 -8.93 20.56 10.66
N VAL A 15 -7.81 20.28 11.31
CA VAL A 15 -7.56 20.64 12.71
C VAL A 15 -7.58 22.16 12.89
N ALA A 16 -6.94 22.91 11.97
CA ALA A 16 -6.92 24.39 12.02
C ALA A 16 -8.33 24.99 11.87
N ARG A 17 -9.14 24.44 10.95
CA ARG A 17 -10.54 24.87 10.79
C ARG A 17 -11.35 24.64 12.07
N VAL A 18 -11.27 23.46 12.67
CA VAL A 18 -12.00 23.16 13.91
C VAL A 18 -11.48 24.00 15.08
N ALA A 19 -10.18 24.27 15.12
CA ALA A 19 -9.62 25.17 16.13
C ALA A 19 -10.17 26.60 15.99
N ASP A 20 -10.29 27.10 14.78
CA ASP A 20 -10.88 28.43 14.50
C ASP A 20 -12.40 28.48 14.80
N GLU A 21 -13.13 27.40 14.53
CA GLU A 21 -14.56 27.24 14.91
C GLU A 21 -14.76 27.27 16.43
N LEU A 22 -13.85 26.69 17.22
CA LEU A 22 -13.89 26.67 18.68
C LEU A 22 -13.40 27.95 19.34
N ALA A 23 -12.42 28.61 18.74
CA ALA A 23 -11.83 29.86 19.19
C ALA A 23 -11.42 30.71 17.98
N PRO A 24 -12.34 31.53 17.46
CA PRO A 24 -12.10 32.36 16.27
C PRO A 24 -10.86 33.25 16.41
N GLY A 25 -9.97 33.17 15.40
CA GLY A 25 -8.72 33.93 15.37
C GLY A 25 -7.63 33.41 16.30
N ILE A 26 -7.75 32.19 16.83
CA ILE A 26 -6.71 31.62 17.70
C ILE A 26 -5.36 31.53 16.98
N VAL A 27 -4.32 32.04 17.63
CA VAL A 27 -2.94 31.94 17.13
C VAL A 27 -2.19 30.77 17.76
N CYS A 28 -1.17 30.26 17.07
CA CYS A 28 -0.41 29.06 17.52
C CYS A 28 0.13 29.19 18.95
N ARG A 29 0.55 30.39 19.38
CA ARG A 29 1.04 30.63 20.74
C ARG A 29 -0.01 30.51 21.84
N ALA A 30 -1.28 30.65 21.49
CA ALA A 30 -2.41 30.55 22.44
C ALA A 30 -2.95 29.11 22.55
N VAL A 31 -2.47 28.20 21.68
CA VAL A 31 -2.90 26.80 21.70
C VAL A 31 -2.31 26.08 22.90
N THR A 32 -3.17 25.53 23.76
CA THR A 32 -2.78 24.72 24.91
C THR A 32 -3.05 23.23 24.67
N ALA A 33 -2.49 22.36 25.50
CA ALA A 33 -2.78 20.92 25.47
C ALA A 33 -4.27 20.65 25.67
N GLY A 34 -4.92 21.31 26.65
CA GLY A 34 -6.37 21.16 26.89
C GLY A 34 -7.22 21.60 25.72
N PHE A 35 -6.82 22.68 25.02
CA PHE A 35 -7.50 23.11 23.79
C PHE A 35 -7.37 22.06 22.67
N LEU A 36 -6.21 21.47 22.49
CA LEU A 36 -6.03 20.38 21.53
C LEU A 36 -6.89 19.16 21.87
N ASP A 37 -7.08 18.83 23.14
CA ASP A 37 -7.98 17.75 23.55
C ASP A 37 -9.44 18.07 23.17
N GLN A 38 -9.89 19.31 23.30
CA GLN A 38 -11.22 19.76 22.83
C GLN A 38 -11.33 19.61 21.30
N VAL A 39 -10.33 20.08 20.54
CA VAL A 39 -10.30 19.95 19.07
C VAL A 39 -10.37 18.48 18.65
N PHE A 40 -9.59 17.58 19.29
CA PHE A 40 -9.60 16.15 18.95
C PHE A 40 -10.87 15.41 19.40
N SER A 41 -11.66 16.00 20.31
CA SER A 41 -12.94 15.46 20.75
C SER A 41 -14.11 15.98 19.89
N ALA A 42 -13.90 17.02 19.09
CA ALA A 42 -14.94 17.59 18.24
C ALA A 42 -15.42 16.58 17.17
N GLY A 43 -16.74 16.56 16.93
CA GLY A 43 -17.36 15.68 15.96
C GLY A 43 -16.76 15.80 14.55
N ALA A 44 -16.44 17.03 14.10
CA ALA A 44 -15.78 17.27 12.81
C ALA A 44 -14.41 16.58 12.67
N VAL A 45 -13.71 16.31 13.79
CA VAL A 45 -12.44 15.56 13.83
C VAL A 45 -12.67 14.07 13.99
N THR A 46 -13.63 13.64 14.80
CA THR A 46 -13.89 12.22 15.08
C THR A 46 -14.73 11.54 14.01
N GLU A 47 -15.51 12.31 13.26
CA GLU A 47 -16.41 11.83 12.22
C GLU A 47 -16.03 12.31 10.82
N SER A 48 -16.55 11.64 9.81
CA SER A 48 -16.46 11.99 8.39
C SER A 48 -17.80 11.75 7.72
N GLU A 49 -17.99 12.23 6.49
CA GLU A 49 -19.19 11.95 5.67
C GLU A 49 -19.54 10.45 5.54
N ARG A 50 -18.56 9.58 5.79
CA ARG A 50 -18.70 8.11 5.72
C ARG A 50 -18.85 7.45 7.09
N GLY A 51 -19.08 8.24 8.14
CA GLY A 51 -19.15 7.78 9.53
C GLY A 51 -17.86 8.00 10.33
N PRO A 52 -17.72 7.33 11.48
CA PRO A 52 -16.59 7.54 12.41
C PRO A 52 -15.23 7.35 11.72
N ARG A 53 -14.29 8.26 12.01
CA ARG A 53 -12.93 8.12 11.49
C ARG A 53 -12.22 6.93 12.14
N SER A 54 -11.46 6.20 11.34
CA SER A 54 -10.68 5.08 11.85
C SER A 54 -9.62 5.54 12.86
N ALA A 55 -9.32 4.70 13.85
CA ALA A 55 -8.26 4.95 14.83
C ALA A 55 -6.90 5.27 14.15
N ALA A 56 -6.61 4.65 13.02
CA ALA A 56 -5.40 4.93 12.24
C ALA A 56 -5.40 6.35 11.63
N SER A 57 -6.55 6.85 11.18
CA SER A 57 -6.69 8.21 10.67
C SER A 57 -6.51 9.25 11.79
N LEU A 58 -7.13 9.03 12.95
CA LEU A 58 -6.97 9.89 14.11
C LEU A 58 -5.52 9.87 14.64
N HIS A 59 -4.90 8.71 14.69
CA HIS A 59 -3.49 8.57 15.07
C HIS A 59 -2.57 9.35 14.13
N ARG A 60 -2.77 9.26 12.80
CA ARG A 60 -2.00 10.03 11.82
C ARG A 60 -2.20 11.53 12.00
N MET A 61 -3.44 11.98 12.22
CA MET A 61 -3.77 13.40 12.45
C MET A 61 -3.07 13.94 13.70
N LYS A 62 -3.13 13.20 14.82
CA LYS A 62 -2.39 13.53 16.05
C LYS A 62 -0.88 13.60 15.79
N ALA A 63 -0.32 12.67 15.01
CA ALA A 63 1.09 12.69 14.64
C ALA A 63 1.45 13.92 13.79
N ALA A 64 0.56 14.34 12.86
CA ALA A 64 0.77 15.53 12.04
C ALA A 64 0.81 16.80 12.91
N VAL A 65 -0.12 16.93 13.89
CA VAL A 65 -0.16 18.08 14.81
C VAL A 65 1.07 18.12 15.72
N ARG A 66 1.51 16.95 16.24
CA ARG A 66 2.76 16.89 17.02
C ARG A 66 3.99 17.31 16.22
N ALA A 67 4.07 16.86 14.97
CA ALA A 67 5.18 17.24 14.08
C ALA A 67 5.13 18.73 13.72
N PHE A 68 3.94 19.30 13.51
CA PHE A 68 3.78 20.73 13.26
C PHE A 68 4.26 21.57 14.45
N PHE A 69 3.83 21.27 15.67
CA PHE A 69 4.25 22.04 16.84
C PHE A 69 5.71 21.80 17.21
N ALA A 70 6.28 20.60 16.92
CA ALA A 70 7.71 20.39 17.07
C ALA A 70 8.54 21.31 16.15
N TRP A 71 8.11 21.42 14.89
CA TRP A 71 8.68 22.39 13.93
C TRP A 71 8.46 23.85 14.38
N ALA A 72 7.27 24.19 14.89
CA ALA A 72 6.96 25.54 15.34
C ALA A 72 7.84 26.00 16.52
N VAL A 73 8.22 25.07 17.42
CA VAL A 73 9.23 25.31 18.47
C VAL A 73 10.62 25.54 17.85
N GLU A 74 11.02 24.68 16.90
CA GLU A 74 12.34 24.78 16.26
C GLU A 74 12.57 26.13 15.55
N VAL A 75 11.48 26.69 14.95
CA VAL A 75 11.55 27.99 14.26
C VAL A 75 11.14 29.20 15.15
N GLY A 76 10.92 28.98 16.46
CA GLY A 76 10.61 30.05 17.42
C GLY A 76 9.21 30.67 17.31
N VAL A 77 8.26 29.98 16.65
CA VAL A 77 6.85 30.43 16.57
C VAL A 77 6.11 30.22 17.88
N VAL A 78 6.45 29.16 18.62
CA VAL A 78 5.95 28.86 19.97
C VAL A 78 7.11 28.47 20.86
N ASP A 79 6.97 28.69 22.18
CA ASP A 79 8.04 28.43 23.15
C ASP A 79 8.07 26.97 23.59
N ASP A 80 6.93 26.27 23.60
CA ASP A 80 6.81 24.83 23.92
C ASP A 80 5.81 24.16 22.99
N ASN A 81 5.89 22.83 22.91
CA ASN A 81 5.01 22.00 22.08
C ASN A 81 3.78 21.54 22.85
N PRO A 82 2.62 22.20 22.69
CA PRO A 82 1.39 21.84 23.39
C PRO A 82 0.85 20.45 23.01
N ALA A 83 1.29 19.91 21.86
CA ALA A 83 0.90 18.59 21.39
C ALA A 83 1.77 17.46 21.97
N ARG A 84 2.77 17.74 22.82
CA ARG A 84 3.68 16.73 23.41
C ARG A 84 2.91 15.75 24.27
N SER A 85 1.91 16.20 25.03
CA SER A 85 1.08 15.40 25.93
C SER A 85 -0.02 14.61 25.24
N ILE A 86 -0.29 14.83 23.93
CA ILE A 86 -1.33 14.10 23.20
C ILE A 86 -1.06 12.60 23.29
N ARG A 87 -2.01 11.87 23.88
CA ARG A 87 -1.91 10.41 23.99
C ARG A 87 -2.00 9.76 22.59
N MET A 88 -0.93 9.07 22.22
CA MET A 88 -0.85 8.26 21.01
C MET A 88 -1.19 6.82 21.38
N HIS A 89 -2.44 6.40 21.14
CA HIS A 89 -2.84 5.01 21.41
C HIS A 89 -2.10 4.07 20.45
N ARG A 90 -1.56 2.97 20.97
CA ARG A 90 -1.07 1.88 20.12
C ARG A 90 -2.24 1.30 19.34
N LEU A 91 -2.13 1.37 18.01
CA LEU A 91 -3.12 0.73 17.16
C LEU A 91 -2.94 -0.78 17.23
N PRO A 92 -4.03 -1.56 17.42
CA PRO A 92 -3.93 -3.01 17.33
C PRO A 92 -3.40 -3.39 15.95
N ARG A 93 -2.36 -4.23 15.90
CA ARG A 93 -1.85 -4.77 14.64
C ARG A 93 -2.88 -5.75 14.09
N LYS A 94 -3.58 -5.37 13.03
CA LYS A 94 -4.43 -6.30 12.28
C LYS A 94 -3.51 -7.33 11.60
N LEU A 95 -3.86 -8.60 11.72
CA LEU A 95 -3.18 -9.64 10.95
C LEU A 95 -3.34 -9.36 9.45
N PRO A 96 -2.28 -9.56 8.66
CA PRO A 96 -2.34 -9.32 7.23
C PRO A 96 -3.37 -10.24 6.56
N VAL A 97 -4.25 -9.67 5.76
CA VAL A 97 -5.15 -10.45 4.90
C VAL A 97 -4.37 -10.86 3.66
N PHE A 98 -4.34 -12.17 3.37
CA PHE A 98 -3.66 -12.74 2.19
C PHE A 98 -4.50 -13.86 1.57
N LEU A 99 -4.14 -14.28 0.35
CA LEU A 99 -4.79 -15.40 -0.34
C LEU A 99 -4.14 -16.72 0.07
N THR A 100 -4.98 -17.69 0.42
CA THR A 100 -4.54 -19.09 0.49
C THR A 100 -4.17 -19.61 -0.89
N ALA A 101 -3.48 -20.74 -0.97
CA ALA A 101 -3.12 -21.39 -2.25
C ALA A 101 -4.38 -21.72 -3.09
N ALA A 102 -5.46 -22.16 -2.44
CA ALA A 102 -6.74 -22.47 -3.10
C ALA A 102 -7.40 -21.20 -3.67
N GLU A 103 -7.46 -20.11 -2.90
CA GLU A 103 -8.04 -18.83 -3.35
C GLU A 103 -7.22 -18.22 -4.49
N LYS A 104 -5.88 -18.24 -4.38
CA LYS A 104 -4.99 -17.82 -5.47
C LYS A 104 -5.26 -18.62 -6.75
N LYS A 105 -5.43 -19.95 -6.65
CA LYS A 105 -5.76 -20.82 -7.79
C LYS A 105 -7.11 -20.44 -8.41
N ARG A 106 -8.14 -20.17 -7.60
CA ARG A 106 -9.46 -19.72 -8.09
C ARG A 106 -9.36 -18.38 -8.81
N LEU A 107 -8.69 -17.38 -8.22
CA LEU A 107 -8.49 -16.07 -8.84
C LEU A 107 -7.79 -16.19 -10.21
N LEU A 108 -6.70 -16.97 -10.27
CA LEU A 108 -5.97 -17.16 -11.51
C LEU A 108 -6.77 -17.96 -12.57
N LYS A 109 -7.65 -18.86 -12.15
CA LYS A 109 -8.57 -19.59 -13.06
C LYS A 109 -9.56 -18.64 -13.72
N GLU A 110 -10.20 -17.75 -12.95
CA GLU A 110 -11.10 -16.72 -13.48
C GLU A 110 -10.42 -15.79 -14.47
N LEU A 111 -9.21 -15.32 -14.14
CA LEU A 111 -8.41 -14.47 -15.01
C LEU A 111 -8.00 -15.15 -16.33
N LYS A 112 -7.76 -16.47 -16.31
CA LYS A 112 -7.41 -17.24 -17.50
C LYS A 112 -8.58 -17.48 -18.44
N GLY A 113 -9.81 -17.52 -17.94
CA GLY A 113 -11.03 -17.80 -18.68
C GLY A 113 -11.43 -16.70 -19.68
N ARG A 114 -10.73 -15.56 -19.72
CA ARG A 114 -11.01 -14.45 -20.63
C ARG A 114 -9.80 -14.06 -21.47
N THR A 115 -10.07 -13.64 -22.70
CA THR A 115 -9.03 -13.36 -23.69
C THR A 115 -9.05 -11.93 -24.24
N ASP A 116 -10.03 -11.10 -23.83
CA ASP A 116 -10.07 -9.70 -24.24
C ASP A 116 -8.86 -8.92 -23.65
N PHE A 117 -8.50 -7.81 -24.30
CA PHE A 117 -7.33 -7.00 -23.92
C PHE A 117 -7.38 -6.57 -22.45
N SER A 118 -8.55 -6.12 -21.97
CA SER A 118 -8.70 -5.66 -20.58
C SER A 118 -8.47 -6.79 -19.57
N ALA A 119 -8.99 -7.99 -19.84
CA ALA A 119 -8.80 -9.15 -18.98
C ALA A 119 -7.34 -9.64 -19.02
N LEU A 120 -6.70 -9.64 -20.19
CA LEU A 120 -5.28 -9.99 -20.33
C LEU A 120 -4.37 -9.02 -19.57
N ARG A 121 -4.65 -7.71 -19.67
CA ARG A 121 -3.97 -6.67 -18.89
C ARG A 121 -4.14 -6.88 -17.40
N ASP A 122 -5.39 -7.06 -16.94
CA ASP A 122 -5.70 -7.25 -15.53
C ASP A 122 -5.01 -8.49 -14.96
N ARG A 123 -4.99 -9.58 -15.75
CA ARG A 123 -4.26 -10.79 -15.42
C ARG A 123 -2.76 -10.51 -15.29
N ALA A 124 -2.16 -9.82 -16.25
CA ALA A 124 -0.75 -9.46 -16.21
C ALA A 124 -0.41 -8.62 -14.96
N MET A 125 -1.21 -7.59 -14.63
CA MET A 125 -1.05 -6.77 -13.43
C MET A 125 -1.12 -7.59 -12.13
N ILE A 126 -2.14 -8.44 -12.01
CA ILE A 126 -2.37 -9.24 -10.80
C ILE A 126 -1.26 -10.30 -10.65
N GLU A 127 -0.86 -10.96 -11.74
CA GLU A 127 0.22 -11.95 -11.71
C GLU A 127 1.60 -11.29 -11.44
N VAL A 128 1.83 -10.04 -11.88
CA VAL A 128 3.04 -9.27 -11.49
C VAL A 128 3.03 -9.01 -9.99
N LEU A 129 1.92 -8.53 -9.41
CA LEU A 129 1.83 -8.32 -7.96
C LEU A 129 2.05 -9.60 -7.16
N LEU A 130 1.42 -10.71 -7.59
CA LEU A 130 1.53 -12.02 -6.93
C LEU A 130 2.89 -12.71 -7.14
N GLY A 131 3.61 -12.38 -8.20
CA GLY A 131 4.88 -13.02 -8.56
C GLY A 131 6.12 -12.26 -8.13
N THR A 132 6.00 -10.96 -7.85
CA THR A 132 7.13 -10.09 -7.52
C THR A 132 7.00 -9.37 -6.18
N GLY A 133 5.79 -9.31 -5.63
CA GLY A 133 5.49 -8.61 -4.38
C GLY A 133 5.72 -7.10 -4.43
N ILE A 134 5.79 -6.46 -5.60
CA ILE A 134 5.94 -5.01 -5.72
C ILE A 134 4.73 -4.27 -5.15
N ARG A 135 4.94 -2.99 -4.77
CA ARG A 135 3.87 -2.15 -4.25
C ARG A 135 2.94 -1.70 -5.38
N LEU A 136 1.68 -1.41 -5.03
CA LEU A 136 0.70 -0.88 -6.00
C LEU A 136 1.20 0.37 -6.73
N GLY A 137 1.87 1.29 -6.00
CA GLY A 137 2.45 2.48 -6.61
C GLY A 137 3.60 2.18 -7.57
N GLU A 138 4.42 1.19 -7.25
CA GLU A 138 5.49 0.70 -8.12
C GLU A 138 4.91 0.07 -9.39
N LEU A 139 3.86 -0.76 -9.27
CA LEU A 139 3.17 -1.32 -10.45
C LEU A 139 2.58 -0.23 -11.35
N ALA A 140 1.89 0.76 -10.76
CA ALA A 140 1.27 1.84 -11.52
C ALA A 140 2.27 2.76 -12.25
N ALA A 141 3.49 2.83 -11.71
CA ALA A 141 4.58 3.65 -12.25
C ALA A 141 5.44 2.93 -13.31
N LEU A 142 5.24 1.62 -13.54
CA LEU A 142 6.04 0.88 -14.51
C LEU A 142 5.89 1.43 -15.92
N ASP A 143 7.01 1.59 -16.60
CA ASP A 143 7.13 1.94 -18.00
C ASP A 143 7.56 0.74 -18.84
N MET A 144 7.50 0.88 -20.15
CA MET A 144 7.94 -0.15 -21.10
C MET A 144 9.40 -0.51 -20.92
N ASP A 145 10.24 0.49 -20.64
CA ASP A 145 11.69 0.34 -20.44
C ASP A 145 12.04 -0.31 -19.07
N ASP A 146 11.08 -0.40 -18.18
CA ASP A 146 11.30 -1.05 -16.88
C ASP A 146 11.21 -2.59 -16.94
N ILE A 147 10.76 -3.15 -18.08
CA ILE A 147 10.64 -4.59 -18.26
C ILE A 147 11.69 -5.14 -19.23
N ASP A 148 12.49 -6.06 -18.73
CA ASP A 148 13.43 -6.85 -19.54
C ASP A 148 13.03 -8.32 -19.46
N LEU A 149 12.35 -8.80 -20.52
CA LEU A 149 11.86 -10.16 -20.57
C LEU A 149 12.96 -11.18 -20.92
N ASP A 150 14.05 -10.77 -21.51
CA ASP A 150 15.16 -11.65 -21.86
C ASP A 150 16.09 -11.83 -20.67
N ALA A 151 16.39 -10.76 -19.95
CA ALA A 151 17.06 -10.80 -18.66
C ALA A 151 16.16 -11.29 -17.50
N LYS A 152 14.87 -11.53 -17.73
CA LYS A 152 13.88 -12.06 -16.77
C LYS A 152 13.69 -11.18 -15.53
N HIS A 153 13.67 -9.86 -15.70
CA HIS A 153 13.48 -8.96 -14.58
C HIS A 153 12.61 -7.74 -14.88
N LEU A 154 12.11 -7.12 -13.80
CA LEU A 154 11.49 -5.81 -13.77
C LEU A 154 12.37 -4.87 -12.97
N ARG A 155 12.58 -3.67 -13.43
CA ARG A 155 13.16 -2.57 -12.65
C ARG A 155 12.03 -1.79 -12.00
N VAL A 156 12.07 -1.63 -10.68
CA VAL A 156 11.08 -0.86 -9.93
C VAL A 156 11.78 0.24 -9.15
N ARG A 157 11.17 1.41 -9.07
CA ARG A 157 11.68 2.55 -8.28
C ARG A 157 11.04 2.50 -6.89
N ALA A 158 11.83 2.07 -5.90
CA ALA A 158 11.39 2.01 -4.51
C ALA A 158 11.34 3.42 -3.87
N LYS A 159 10.82 3.50 -2.63
CA LYS A 159 10.77 4.75 -1.86
C LYS A 159 12.17 5.38 -1.78
N GLY A 160 12.27 6.65 -2.16
CA GLY A 160 13.54 7.39 -2.26
C GLY A 160 14.23 7.24 -3.62
N ASN A 161 13.49 6.81 -4.67
CA ASN A 161 13.99 6.66 -6.04
C ASN A 161 15.14 5.65 -6.20
N VAL A 162 15.25 4.69 -5.28
CA VAL A 162 16.28 3.63 -5.35
C VAL A 162 15.80 2.54 -6.30
N PRO A 163 16.54 2.26 -7.39
CA PRO A 163 16.19 1.19 -8.31
C PRO A 163 16.34 -0.18 -7.62
N GLN A 164 15.37 -1.05 -7.85
CA GLN A 164 15.39 -2.46 -7.42
C GLN A 164 15.04 -3.35 -8.61
N VAL A 165 15.75 -4.48 -8.71
CA VAL A 165 15.46 -5.52 -9.68
C VAL A 165 14.54 -6.57 -9.05
N LYS A 166 13.49 -6.96 -9.75
CA LYS A 166 12.56 -8.03 -9.37
C LYS A 166 12.60 -9.12 -10.43
N PHE A 167 12.91 -10.33 -10.03
CA PHE A 167 12.96 -11.48 -10.94
C PHE A 167 11.57 -11.96 -11.36
N ILE A 168 11.43 -12.36 -12.61
CA ILE A 168 10.18 -12.82 -13.23
C ILE A 168 10.28 -14.31 -13.51
N LYS A 169 9.32 -15.10 -13.01
CA LYS A 169 9.21 -16.53 -13.35
C LYS A 169 8.84 -16.72 -14.83
N THR A 170 9.19 -17.87 -15.39
CA THR A 170 8.96 -18.19 -16.82
C THR A 170 7.50 -18.05 -17.25
N ASP A 171 6.53 -18.52 -16.46
CA ASP A 171 5.10 -18.39 -16.78
C ASP A 171 4.65 -16.93 -16.85
N LEU A 172 5.09 -16.11 -15.89
CA LEU A 172 4.78 -14.67 -15.88
C LEU A 172 5.43 -13.97 -17.09
N ARG A 173 6.66 -14.36 -17.45
CA ARG A 173 7.32 -13.84 -18.64
C ARG A 173 6.53 -14.13 -19.92
N THR A 174 6.05 -15.36 -20.08
CA THR A 174 5.21 -15.76 -21.22
C THR A 174 3.92 -14.95 -21.28
N LEU A 175 3.26 -14.74 -20.13
CA LEU A 175 2.07 -13.90 -20.01
C LEU A 175 2.37 -12.45 -20.41
N LEU A 176 3.46 -11.89 -19.92
CA LEU A 176 3.85 -10.51 -20.22
C LEU A 176 4.20 -10.33 -21.70
N ARG A 177 4.89 -11.30 -22.35
CA ARG A 177 5.10 -11.27 -23.82
C ARG A 177 3.78 -11.21 -24.57
N ARG A 178 2.80 -12.02 -24.18
CA ARG A 178 1.47 -12.02 -24.80
C ARG A 178 0.77 -10.67 -24.57
N TYR A 179 0.79 -10.16 -23.34
CA TYR A 179 0.22 -8.85 -23.03
C TYR A 179 0.85 -7.73 -23.86
N LEU A 180 2.18 -7.69 -23.96
CA LEU A 180 2.90 -6.68 -24.73
C LEU A 180 2.58 -6.74 -26.23
N ALA A 181 2.39 -7.93 -26.78
CA ALA A 181 1.96 -8.10 -28.16
C ALA A 181 0.56 -7.50 -28.41
N GLU A 182 -0.39 -7.78 -27.52
CA GLU A 182 -1.74 -7.21 -27.60
C GLU A 182 -1.74 -5.70 -27.30
N ARG A 183 -0.92 -5.23 -26.35
CA ARG A 183 -0.77 -3.79 -26.07
C ARG A 183 -0.32 -3.00 -27.29
N ARG A 184 0.62 -3.53 -28.09
CA ARG A 184 1.08 -2.88 -29.34
C ARG A 184 -0.06 -2.76 -30.36
N ARG A 185 -1.04 -3.66 -30.35
CA ARG A 185 -2.20 -3.64 -31.26
C ARG A 185 -3.28 -2.66 -30.79
N HIS A 186 -3.44 -2.44 -29.49
CA HIS A 186 -4.53 -1.69 -28.88
C HIS A 186 -4.12 -0.31 -28.34
N GLY A 187 -2.83 -0.06 -28.13
CA GLY A 187 -2.35 1.16 -27.52
C GLY A 187 -1.63 2.07 -28.51
N ARG A 188 -1.44 3.30 -28.10
CA ARG A 188 -0.60 4.25 -28.82
C ARG A 188 0.87 3.91 -28.58
N PRO A 189 1.68 3.77 -29.63
CA PRO A 189 3.11 3.41 -29.49
C PRO A 189 3.89 4.38 -28.61
N GLU A 190 3.52 5.66 -28.61
CA GLU A 190 4.16 6.73 -27.84
C GLU A 190 3.90 6.67 -26.32
N MET A 191 2.97 5.82 -25.86
CA MET A 191 2.68 5.70 -24.44
C MET A 191 3.73 4.87 -23.73
N GLU A 192 4.49 5.50 -22.84
CA GLU A 192 5.55 4.85 -22.04
C GLU A 192 4.99 3.85 -21.01
N ALA A 193 3.81 4.14 -20.45
CA ALA A 193 3.23 3.32 -19.38
C ALA A 193 3.09 1.84 -19.75
N LEU A 194 3.59 0.94 -18.92
CA LEU A 194 3.47 -0.51 -19.17
C LEU A 194 2.00 -0.95 -19.21
N PHE A 195 1.16 -0.49 -18.28
CA PHE A 195 -0.25 -0.86 -18.19
C PHE A 195 -1.17 0.30 -18.56
N LEU A 196 -1.95 0.11 -19.62
CA LEU A 196 -2.84 1.13 -20.17
C LEU A 196 -4.28 0.94 -19.69
N SER A 197 -4.99 2.04 -19.48
CA SER A 197 -6.43 2.07 -19.31
C SER A 197 -7.15 1.81 -20.64
N ASN A 198 -8.47 1.63 -20.61
CA ASN A 198 -9.29 1.52 -21.83
C ASN A 198 -9.36 2.85 -22.63
N ARG A 199 -8.78 3.94 -22.13
CA ARG A 199 -8.66 5.26 -22.77
C ARG A 199 -7.21 5.57 -23.13
N ASP A 200 -6.39 4.55 -23.27
CA ASP A 200 -4.96 4.58 -23.65
C ASP A 200 -4.05 5.41 -22.72
N GLY A 201 -4.54 5.84 -21.56
CA GLY A 201 -3.71 6.50 -20.55
C GLY A 201 -3.16 5.51 -19.52
N ARG A 202 -2.17 5.93 -18.73
CA ARG A 202 -1.64 5.17 -17.58
C ARG A 202 -2.75 4.83 -16.59
N LEU A 203 -2.79 3.60 -16.12
CA LEU A 203 -3.69 3.20 -15.04
C LEU A 203 -3.22 3.81 -13.70
N CYS A 204 -4.14 4.51 -13.02
CA CYS A 204 -3.87 4.98 -11.67
C CYS A 204 -4.09 3.86 -10.63
N GLN A 205 -3.50 4.02 -9.44
CA GLN A 205 -3.58 3.05 -8.35
C GLN A 205 -5.03 2.68 -7.98
N ARG A 206 -5.96 3.64 -8.00
CA ARG A 206 -7.38 3.42 -7.71
C ARG A 206 -8.03 2.50 -8.75
N GLN A 207 -7.72 2.71 -10.03
CA GLN A 207 -8.25 1.85 -11.10
C GLN A 207 -7.73 0.42 -10.95
N ILE A 208 -6.44 0.23 -10.66
CA ILE A 208 -5.85 -1.09 -10.44
C ILE A 208 -6.50 -1.79 -9.24
N ALA A 209 -6.71 -1.08 -8.12
CA ALA A 209 -7.38 -1.62 -6.94
C ALA A 209 -8.84 -2.03 -7.26
N ASN A 210 -9.58 -1.22 -8.02
CA ASN A 210 -10.94 -1.54 -8.44
C ASN A 210 -10.98 -2.78 -9.35
N ARG A 211 -10.00 -2.94 -10.25
CA ARG A 211 -9.88 -4.14 -11.10
C ARG A 211 -9.59 -5.38 -10.27
N LEU A 212 -8.71 -5.30 -9.28
CA LEU A 212 -8.46 -6.40 -8.34
C LEU A 212 -9.76 -6.79 -7.61
N ALA A 213 -10.47 -5.82 -7.01
CA ALA A 213 -11.71 -6.08 -6.29
C ALA A 213 -12.78 -6.74 -7.18
N HIS A 214 -12.87 -6.33 -8.47
CA HIS A 214 -13.76 -6.96 -9.44
C HIS A 214 -13.43 -8.46 -9.64
N TRP A 215 -12.14 -8.79 -9.81
CA TRP A 215 -11.72 -10.18 -10.04
C TRP A 215 -11.82 -11.06 -8.79
N LEU A 216 -11.60 -10.48 -7.61
CA LEU A 216 -11.82 -11.19 -6.34
C LEU A 216 -13.28 -11.60 -6.18
N ARG A 217 -14.22 -10.68 -6.42
CA ARG A 217 -15.66 -10.99 -6.39
C ARG A 217 -16.04 -12.08 -7.40
N LYS A 218 -15.51 -12.03 -8.63
CA LYS A 218 -15.75 -13.08 -9.64
C LYS A 218 -15.19 -14.43 -9.22
N ALA A 219 -14.09 -14.46 -8.52
CA ALA A 219 -13.48 -15.69 -8.00
C ALA A 219 -14.18 -16.22 -6.72
N GLY A 220 -15.27 -15.58 -6.25
CA GLY A 220 -15.94 -15.93 -5.00
C GLY A 220 -15.03 -15.76 -3.76
N ILE A 221 -14.21 -14.71 -3.76
CA ILE A 221 -13.33 -14.38 -2.63
C ILE A 221 -13.91 -13.16 -1.93
N GLU A 222 -14.58 -13.38 -0.78
CA GLU A 222 -15.34 -12.36 -0.05
C GLU A 222 -14.47 -11.52 0.90
N LYS A 223 -13.25 -11.96 1.21
CA LYS A 223 -12.37 -11.20 2.10
C LYS A 223 -11.93 -9.86 1.49
N GLU A 224 -11.85 -8.83 2.31
CA GLU A 224 -11.38 -7.50 1.92
C GLU A 224 -9.87 -7.52 1.63
N LEU A 225 -9.50 -8.06 0.49
CA LEU A 225 -8.12 -8.09 0.04
C LEU A 225 -7.79 -6.84 -0.78
N THR A 226 -6.80 -6.10 -0.32
CA THR A 226 -6.25 -4.95 -1.04
C THR A 226 -5.04 -5.37 -1.89
N PRO A 227 -4.55 -4.52 -2.81
CA PRO A 227 -3.28 -4.78 -3.50
C PRO A 227 -2.10 -5.01 -2.54
N HIS A 228 -2.13 -4.43 -1.35
CA HIS A 228 -1.13 -4.72 -0.32
C HIS A 228 -1.25 -6.15 0.22
N GLY A 229 -2.46 -6.70 0.28
CA GLY A 229 -2.71 -8.10 0.61
C GLY A 229 -2.13 -9.08 -0.43
N LEU A 230 -2.02 -8.69 -1.72
CA LEU A 230 -1.29 -9.50 -2.71
C LEU A 230 0.21 -9.56 -2.43
N ARG A 231 0.80 -8.47 -1.94
CA ARG A 231 2.18 -8.45 -1.49
C ARG A 231 2.39 -9.34 -0.25
N HIS A 232 1.43 -9.35 0.69
CA HIS A 232 1.43 -10.29 1.80
C HIS A 232 1.29 -11.75 1.30
N THR A 233 0.42 -11.99 0.32
CA THR A 233 0.28 -13.30 -0.33
C THR A 233 1.61 -13.77 -0.92
N PHE A 234 2.32 -12.90 -1.66
CA PHE A 234 3.64 -13.21 -2.20
C PHE A 234 4.63 -13.56 -1.09
N ALA A 235 4.70 -12.74 -0.04
CA ALA A 235 5.63 -12.95 1.07
C ALA A 235 5.36 -14.25 1.83
N THR A 236 4.09 -14.53 2.15
CA THR A 236 3.67 -15.76 2.84
C THR A 236 4.00 -17.01 2.01
N HIS A 237 3.70 -16.98 0.71
CA HIS A 237 4.00 -18.11 -0.17
C HIS A 237 5.52 -18.29 -0.41
N LEU A 238 6.28 -17.17 -0.48
CA LEU A 238 7.73 -17.25 -0.60
C LEU A 238 8.36 -17.81 0.67
N TYR A 239 7.88 -17.35 1.84
CA TYR A 239 8.33 -17.89 3.13
C TYR A 239 8.00 -19.40 3.24
N GLY A 240 6.77 -19.82 2.94
CA GLY A 240 6.41 -21.24 2.95
C GLY A 240 7.21 -22.11 1.99
N ALA A 241 7.79 -21.52 0.92
CA ALA A 241 8.63 -22.25 -0.03
C ALA A 241 10.12 -22.28 0.37
N THR A 242 10.60 -21.33 1.19
CA THR A 242 12.04 -21.15 1.49
C THR A 242 12.37 -21.34 2.95
N ASN A 243 11.40 -21.18 3.84
CA ASN A 243 11.57 -21.10 5.29
C ASN A 243 12.63 -20.06 5.74
N ASP A 244 12.86 -19.04 4.90
CA ASP A 244 13.90 -18.03 5.11
C ASP A 244 13.32 -16.60 5.04
N LEU A 245 13.26 -15.91 6.20
CA LEU A 245 12.80 -14.53 6.30
C LEU A 245 13.74 -13.55 5.62
N LEU A 246 15.03 -13.84 5.51
CA LEU A 246 15.99 -12.95 4.82
C LEU A 246 15.74 -12.98 3.32
N VAL A 247 15.40 -14.13 2.75
CA VAL A 247 14.97 -14.24 1.34
C VAL A 247 13.71 -13.40 1.11
N VAL A 248 12.71 -13.49 1.99
CA VAL A 248 11.48 -12.69 1.90
C VAL A 248 11.79 -11.20 2.01
N GLN A 249 12.61 -10.80 2.98
CA GLN A 249 13.03 -9.41 3.17
C GLN A 249 13.72 -8.83 1.92
N ARG A 250 14.68 -9.56 1.37
CA ARG A 250 15.38 -9.18 0.13
C ARG A 250 14.43 -9.09 -1.06
N ALA A 251 13.57 -10.09 -1.24
CA ALA A 251 12.58 -10.12 -2.32
C ALA A 251 11.61 -8.93 -2.26
N LEU A 252 11.17 -8.54 -1.05
CA LEU A 252 10.31 -7.39 -0.83
C LEU A 252 11.06 -6.05 -0.91
N GLY A 253 12.38 -6.03 -0.76
CA GLY A 253 13.19 -4.81 -0.71
C GLY A 253 12.93 -3.99 0.56
N HIS A 254 12.73 -4.65 1.70
CA HIS A 254 12.61 -3.99 2.99
C HIS A 254 13.99 -3.57 3.49
N ARG A 255 14.18 -2.27 3.77
CA ARG A 255 15.40 -1.75 4.40
C ARG A 255 15.46 -2.08 5.90
N ASP A 256 14.27 -2.26 6.52
CA ASP A 256 14.14 -2.48 7.96
C ASP A 256 13.51 -3.86 8.22
N VAL A 257 14.15 -4.64 9.08
CA VAL A 257 13.69 -5.97 9.51
C VAL A 257 12.34 -5.89 10.24
N SER A 258 12.07 -4.78 10.94
CA SER A 258 10.81 -4.58 11.67
C SER A 258 9.56 -4.68 10.80
N THR A 259 9.66 -4.34 9.51
CA THR A 259 8.56 -4.51 8.54
C THR A 259 8.35 -5.96 8.12
N THR A 260 9.31 -6.84 8.36
CA THR A 260 9.20 -8.29 8.08
C THR A 260 8.70 -9.07 9.30
N GLN A 261 8.75 -8.48 10.50
CA GLN A 261 8.23 -9.07 11.73
C GLN A 261 6.71 -9.38 11.69
N ILE A 262 5.96 -8.77 10.77
CA ILE A 262 4.54 -9.15 10.57
C ILE A 262 4.36 -10.59 10.07
N TYR A 263 5.42 -11.25 9.65
CA TYR A 263 5.42 -12.66 9.23
C TYR A 263 5.91 -13.62 10.32
N THR A 264 6.25 -13.14 11.54
CA THR A 264 6.69 -14.00 12.65
C THR A 264 5.61 -15.00 13.08
N HIS A 265 4.32 -14.64 12.94
CA HIS A 265 3.22 -15.57 13.18
C HIS A 265 3.25 -16.82 12.28
N LEU A 266 3.93 -16.74 11.10
CA LEU A 266 4.16 -17.91 10.24
C LEU A 266 5.29 -18.80 10.80
N VAL A 267 6.24 -18.19 11.52
CA VAL A 267 7.32 -18.90 12.22
C VAL A 267 6.75 -19.64 13.42
N ASP A 268 5.85 -18.99 14.17
CA ASP A 268 5.23 -19.57 15.36
C ASP A 268 4.43 -20.85 15.02
N GLY A 269 3.63 -20.81 13.92
CA GLY A 269 2.91 -22.00 13.46
C GLY A 269 3.82 -23.13 12.97
N GLN A 270 4.98 -22.82 12.38
CA GLN A 270 5.97 -23.82 11.99
C GLN A 270 6.78 -24.37 13.17
N LEU A 271 7.01 -23.56 14.19
CA LEU A 271 7.63 -24.01 15.43
C LEU A 271 6.75 -25.04 16.13
N GLU A 272 5.42 -24.77 16.18
CA GLU A 272 4.43 -25.69 16.74
C GLU A 272 4.43 -27.02 15.96
N GLU A 273 4.36 -26.99 14.62
CA GLU A 273 4.48 -28.20 13.79
C GLU A 273 5.83 -28.91 13.91
N ALA A 274 6.92 -28.17 14.11
CA ALA A 274 8.25 -28.78 14.29
C ALA A 274 8.38 -29.47 15.64
N LEU A 275 7.82 -28.86 16.71
CA LEU A 275 7.81 -29.44 18.03
C LEU A 275 6.95 -30.72 18.10
N GLU A 276 5.82 -30.77 17.37
CA GLU A 276 4.97 -31.96 17.27
C GLU A 276 5.66 -33.15 16.55
N ARG A 277 6.75 -32.89 15.80
CA ARG A 277 7.54 -33.91 15.10
C ARG A 277 8.75 -34.42 15.89
N LEU A 278 9.07 -33.82 17.05
CA LEU A 278 10.14 -34.27 17.95
C LEU A 278 9.63 -35.30 18.93
#